data_68f064003898a072b8920a98c744e042
#
_entry.id   68f064003898a072b8920a98c744e042
#
_cell.length_a   1.000
_cell.length_b   1.000
_cell.length_c   1.000
_cell.angle_alpha   90.00
_cell.angle_beta   90.00
_cell.angle_gamma   90.00
#
_symmetry.space_group_name_H-M   'P 1'
#
loop_
_entity.id
_entity.type
_entity.pdbx_description
1 polymer ?
#
loop_
_entity_poly.entity_id
_entity_poly.type
_entity_poly.pdbx_seq_one_letter_code
_entity_poly.pdbx_strand_id
1 'polypeptide(L)'
;HLDAVLILCGLTGNAKLVELGGPPYLVPTVRRDKLYDLAALLRHLHRDPALLVGAGAGPWPYLGVNCEGIINLSLKGGVVEQGTRIVSVQPVGAAKGSSGYKQQGLPHTETRTALLGNYLLSDGAPGKVIKVVAKKRVGPANFITAIRETLKQHYGDKVVGLGGTFLLREGSVKHHVMPDFSGTPLCSDADVDNWLHFFEMRAPIVHVGTLVTGDMGLDLRVQHFHGFSAHGDGGHYHYDVTPEQAHYEAYLALAAAVVRIDAPSDTHAIGRD
;
A
#
# COMPACT_ATOMS: atom_id res chain seq x y z
N HIS A 1 17.92 -1.94 16.25
CA HIS A 1 18.24 -3.29 15.78
C HIS A 1 17.08 -3.80 14.95
N LEU A 2 17.36 -4.26 13.73
CA LEU A 2 16.45 -5.02 12.91
C LEU A 2 16.83 -6.49 13.04
N ASP A 3 15.92 -7.31 13.60
CA ASP A 3 16.08 -8.75 13.65
C ASP A 3 15.27 -9.37 12.50
N ALA A 4 15.90 -10.17 11.65
CA ALA A 4 15.25 -10.81 10.51
C ALA A 4 15.44 -12.33 10.57
N VAL A 5 14.34 -13.07 10.42
CA VAL A 5 14.32 -14.53 10.37
C VAL A 5 13.38 -15.03 9.29
N LEU A 6 13.61 -16.23 8.76
CA LEU A 6 12.68 -16.89 7.84
C LEU A 6 11.65 -17.70 8.62
N ILE A 7 10.37 -17.48 8.30
CA ILE A 7 9.24 -18.24 8.87
C ILE A 7 8.29 -18.70 7.75
N LEU A 8 7.39 -19.63 8.07
CA LEU A 8 6.32 -20.05 7.15
C LEU A 8 5.11 -19.13 7.26
N CYS A 9 4.58 -18.69 6.12
CA CYS A 9 3.43 -17.81 6.03
C CYS A 9 2.67 -18.05 4.70
N GLY A 10 1.39 -17.73 4.65
CA GLY A 10 0.52 -17.86 3.49
C GLY A 10 0.65 -16.73 2.46
N LEU A 11 1.84 -16.16 2.27
CA LEU A 11 2.10 -15.05 1.32
C LEU A 11 2.90 -15.48 0.08
N THR A 12 3.19 -16.77 -0.08
CA THR A 12 4.14 -17.25 -1.08
C THR A 12 3.47 -18.03 -2.22
N GLY A 13 4.30 -18.65 -3.07
CA GLY A 13 3.92 -19.31 -4.31
C GLY A 13 3.91 -18.33 -5.48
N ASN A 14 4.86 -18.48 -6.41
CA ASN A 14 5.00 -17.63 -7.61
C ASN A 14 4.89 -16.12 -7.35
N ALA A 15 5.46 -15.66 -6.23
CA ALA A 15 5.34 -14.29 -5.77
C ALA A 15 5.95 -13.28 -6.77
N LYS A 16 5.17 -12.26 -7.12
CA LYS A 16 5.56 -11.14 -7.98
C LYS A 16 5.08 -9.83 -7.35
N LEU A 17 5.76 -8.73 -7.64
CA LEU A 17 5.19 -7.41 -7.40
C LEU A 17 4.38 -6.98 -8.63
N VAL A 18 3.28 -6.30 -8.40
CA VAL A 18 2.47 -5.68 -9.44
C VAL A 18 2.46 -4.18 -9.18
N GLU A 19 2.88 -3.41 -10.16
CA GLU A 19 2.67 -1.97 -10.20
C GLU A 19 1.65 -1.63 -11.27
N LEU A 20 0.52 -1.08 -10.83
CA LEU A 20 -0.64 -0.75 -11.65
C LEU A 20 -0.79 0.77 -11.72
N GLY A 21 -0.93 1.31 -12.95
CA GLY A 21 -1.06 2.76 -13.12
C GLY A 21 0.16 3.52 -12.60
N GLY A 22 -0.05 4.61 -11.89
CA GLY A 22 1.03 5.37 -11.25
C GLY A 22 0.61 6.77 -10.80
N PRO A 23 1.45 7.46 -10.00
CA PRO A 23 1.18 8.83 -9.54
C PRO A 23 0.76 9.81 -10.63
N PRO A 24 1.25 9.75 -11.89
CA PRO A 24 0.80 10.62 -12.97
C PRO A 24 -0.68 10.50 -13.35
N TYR A 25 -1.39 9.45 -12.89
CA TYR A 25 -2.83 9.36 -13.06
C TYR A 25 -3.63 10.05 -11.94
N LEU A 26 -2.96 10.41 -10.84
CA LEU A 26 -3.56 11.17 -9.74
C LEU A 26 -3.20 12.66 -9.82
N VAL A 27 -1.93 12.98 -10.07
CA VAL A 27 -1.39 14.34 -10.10
C VAL A 27 -0.60 14.58 -11.39
N PRO A 28 -0.52 15.80 -11.90
CA PRO A 28 -1.13 17.04 -11.41
C PRO A 28 -2.65 17.11 -11.59
N THR A 29 -3.21 16.35 -12.53
CA THR A 29 -4.66 16.34 -12.84
C THR A 29 -5.15 14.89 -12.92
N VAL A 30 -6.19 14.59 -12.15
CA VAL A 30 -6.69 13.23 -12.03
C VAL A 30 -7.26 12.66 -13.35
N ARG A 31 -6.91 11.41 -13.64
CA ARG A 31 -7.43 10.59 -14.74
C ARG A 31 -8.51 9.65 -14.19
N ARG A 32 -9.73 10.17 -14.03
CA ARG A 32 -10.86 9.39 -13.45
C ARG A 32 -11.29 8.19 -14.30
N ASP A 33 -10.87 8.13 -15.56
CA ASP A 33 -11.05 7.00 -16.47
C ASP A 33 -10.17 5.77 -16.09
N LYS A 34 -9.14 5.95 -15.26
CA LYS A 34 -8.24 4.89 -14.84
C LYS A 34 -8.86 4.07 -13.70
N LEU A 35 -9.68 3.11 -14.11
CA LEU A 35 -10.36 2.15 -13.23
C LEU A 35 -9.99 0.73 -13.66
N TYR A 36 -9.71 -0.14 -12.72
CA TYR A 36 -9.25 -1.51 -12.97
C TYR A 36 -10.03 -2.50 -12.10
N ASP A 37 -10.56 -3.54 -12.74
CA ASP A 37 -11.15 -4.68 -12.03
C ASP A 37 -10.04 -5.68 -11.69
N LEU A 38 -9.68 -5.78 -10.42
CA LEU A 38 -8.60 -6.65 -9.95
C LEU A 38 -8.92 -8.14 -10.15
N ALA A 39 -10.18 -8.54 -10.01
CA ALA A 39 -10.57 -9.92 -10.24
C ALA A 39 -10.46 -10.28 -11.74
N ALA A 40 -10.86 -9.39 -12.64
CA ALA A 40 -10.67 -9.55 -14.08
C ALA A 40 -9.17 -9.57 -14.45
N LEU A 41 -8.37 -8.71 -13.81
CA LEU A 41 -6.92 -8.70 -13.98
C LEU A 41 -6.27 -10.03 -13.60
N LEU A 42 -6.63 -10.61 -12.45
CA LEU A 42 -6.09 -11.92 -12.02
C LEU A 42 -6.43 -13.03 -13.03
N ARG A 43 -7.67 -13.03 -13.56
CA ARG A 43 -8.07 -13.97 -14.61
C ARG A 43 -7.29 -13.78 -15.91
N HIS A 44 -7.09 -12.51 -16.32
CA HIS A 44 -6.28 -12.19 -17.51
C HIS A 44 -4.82 -12.62 -17.37
N LEU A 45 -4.26 -12.51 -16.17
CA LEU A 45 -2.91 -12.99 -15.86
C LEU A 45 -2.82 -14.51 -15.66
N HIS A 46 -3.94 -15.24 -15.86
CA HIS A 46 -4.04 -16.68 -15.63
C HIS A 46 -3.57 -17.11 -14.23
N ARG A 47 -3.93 -16.33 -13.21
CA ARG A 47 -3.57 -16.56 -11.80
C ARG A 47 -4.79 -17.09 -11.05
N ASP A 48 -4.84 -18.42 -10.88
CA ASP A 48 -5.78 -19.14 -10.05
C ASP A 48 -5.10 -20.45 -9.58
N PRO A 49 -4.74 -20.57 -8.29
CA PRO A 49 -5.05 -19.66 -7.20
C PRO A 49 -4.23 -18.35 -7.24
N ALA A 50 -4.80 -17.29 -6.65
CA ALA A 50 -4.13 -16.02 -6.46
C ALA A 50 -4.49 -15.38 -5.12
N LEU A 51 -3.51 -14.70 -4.52
CA LEU A 51 -3.66 -13.73 -3.45
C LEU A 51 -3.06 -12.41 -3.92
N LEU A 52 -3.84 -11.33 -3.85
CA LEU A 52 -3.40 -9.96 -4.16
C LEU A 52 -3.57 -9.09 -2.94
N VAL A 53 -2.47 -8.61 -2.38
CA VAL A 53 -2.47 -7.72 -1.20
C VAL A 53 -1.57 -6.52 -1.44
N GLY A 54 -1.96 -5.34 -0.97
CA GLY A 54 -1.14 -4.15 -1.06
C GLY A 54 -1.90 -2.83 -0.95
N ALA A 55 -1.25 -1.76 -1.38
CA ALA A 55 -1.69 -0.38 -1.27
C ALA A 55 -2.06 0.20 -2.63
N GLY A 56 -3.10 1.01 -2.70
CA GLY A 56 -3.51 1.70 -3.91
C GLY A 56 -4.65 2.68 -3.67
N ALA A 57 -5.08 3.39 -4.70
CA ALA A 57 -6.29 4.19 -4.62
C ALA A 57 -7.53 3.29 -4.63
N GLY A 58 -8.49 3.57 -3.77
CA GLY A 58 -9.75 2.82 -3.72
C GLY A 58 -10.66 3.13 -4.92
N PRO A 59 -11.75 2.37 -5.10
CA PRO A 59 -12.70 2.54 -6.20
C PRO A 59 -13.59 3.75 -5.96
N TRP A 60 -13.11 4.94 -6.32
CA TRP A 60 -13.86 6.19 -6.15
C TRP A 60 -15.32 6.14 -6.63
N PRO A 61 -15.71 5.40 -7.70
CA PRO A 61 -17.12 5.35 -8.10
C PRO A 61 -18.03 4.65 -7.09
N TYR A 62 -17.47 3.83 -6.20
CA TYR A 62 -18.23 3.15 -5.15
C TYR A 62 -18.67 4.13 -4.04
N LEU A 63 -17.78 5.05 -3.64
CA LEU A 63 -18.08 6.07 -2.63
C LEU A 63 -18.63 7.38 -3.22
N GLY A 64 -18.38 7.64 -4.51
CA GLY A 64 -18.58 8.94 -5.13
C GLY A 64 -17.46 9.95 -4.87
N VAL A 65 -16.45 9.57 -4.07
CA VAL A 65 -15.28 10.39 -3.71
C VAL A 65 -14.02 9.54 -3.72
N ASN A 66 -12.86 10.19 -3.78
CA ASN A 66 -11.56 9.52 -3.68
C ASN A 66 -11.36 8.85 -2.30
N CYS A 67 -10.52 7.82 -2.24
CA CYS A 67 -10.22 7.10 -1.00
C CYS A 67 -8.94 6.26 -1.12
N GLU A 68 -8.33 5.95 0.04
CA GLU A 68 -7.24 4.96 0.13
C GLU A 68 -7.81 3.54 -0.01
N GLY A 69 -7.10 2.69 -0.76
CA GLY A 69 -7.41 1.28 -0.89
C GLY A 69 -6.38 0.41 -0.16
N ILE A 70 -6.85 -0.42 0.76
CA ILE A 70 -6.07 -1.46 1.43
C ILE A 70 -6.51 -2.78 0.82
N ILE A 71 -5.81 -3.19 -0.24
CA ILE A 71 -6.24 -4.29 -1.10
C ILE A 71 -5.95 -5.63 -0.43
N ASN A 72 -6.97 -6.49 -0.38
CA ASN A 72 -6.89 -7.87 0.05
C ASN A 72 -7.94 -8.67 -0.71
N LEU A 73 -7.51 -9.34 -1.77
CA LEU A 73 -8.38 -10.10 -2.67
C LEU A 73 -7.75 -11.46 -2.97
N SER A 74 -8.52 -12.53 -2.91
CA SER A 74 -8.08 -13.85 -3.37
C SER A 74 -8.99 -14.38 -4.48
N LEU A 75 -8.41 -15.20 -5.36
CA LEU A 75 -9.10 -15.96 -6.40
C LEU A 75 -8.69 -17.42 -6.28
N LYS A 76 -9.66 -18.32 -6.09
CA LYS A 76 -9.41 -19.76 -5.98
C LYS A 76 -10.53 -20.55 -6.62
N GLY A 77 -10.20 -21.36 -7.63
CA GLY A 77 -11.19 -22.14 -8.38
C GLY A 77 -12.28 -21.26 -9.01
N GLY A 78 -11.92 -20.08 -9.52
CA GLY A 78 -12.85 -19.10 -10.11
C GLY A 78 -13.61 -18.24 -9.09
N VAL A 79 -13.56 -18.58 -7.79
CA VAL A 79 -14.25 -17.86 -6.72
C VAL A 79 -13.38 -16.74 -6.20
N VAL A 80 -13.94 -15.52 -6.11
CA VAL A 80 -13.30 -14.34 -5.56
C VAL A 80 -13.70 -14.16 -4.09
N GLU A 81 -12.73 -14.02 -3.20
CA GLU A 81 -12.94 -13.57 -1.82
C GLU A 81 -12.39 -12.15 -1.68
N GLN A 82 -13.20 -11.26 -1.13
CA GLN A 82 -12.91 -9.84 -1.00
C GLN A 82 -12.78 -9.45 0.46
N GLY A 83 -11.58 -9.05 0.85
CA GLY A 83 -11.28 -8.53 2.19
C GLY A 83 -10.75 -7.08 2.17
N THR A 84 -10.80 -6.42 1.01
CA THR A 84 -10.33 -5.03 0.83
C THR A 84 -11.07 -4.08 1.74
N ARG A 85 -10.33 -3.15 2.32
CA ARG A 85 -10.84 -1.99 3.04
C ARG A 85 -10.50 -0.72 2.31
N ILE A 86 -11.30 0.31 2.56
CA ILE A 86 -11.06 1.67 2.07
C ILE A 86 -11.11 2.65 3.23
N VAL A 87 -10.36 3.74 3.10
CA VAL A 87 -10.37 4.85 4.05
C VAL A 87 -10.62 6.14 3.28
N SER A 88 -11.59 6.92 3.72
CA SER A 88 -11.95 8.21 3.12
C SER A 88 -12.00 9.30 4.17
N VAL A 89 -11.68 10.52 3.77
CA VAL A 89 -11.89 11.72 4.59
C VAL A 89 -13.39 11.92 4.81
N GLN A 90 -13.78 12.27 6.03
CA GLN A 90 -15.15 12.63 6.35
C GLN A 90 -15.36 14.14 6.22
N PRO A 91 -16.53 14.59 5.71
CA PRO A 91 -16.85 16.01 5.66
C PRO A 91 -16.76 16.69 7.02
N VAL A 92 -16.35 17.94 7.04
CA VAL A 92 -16.39 18.79 8.24
C VAL A 92 -17.84 18.87 8.74
N GLY A 93 -18.08 18.47 10.01
CA GLY A 93 -19.44 18.40 10.58
C GLY A 93 -20.04 17.01 10.60
N ALA A 94 -19.36 15.97 10.12
CA ALA A 94 -19.68 14.58 10.47
C ALA A 94 -19.71 14.45 11.99
N ALA A 95 -20.57 13.59 12.51
CA ALA A 95 -21.01 13.49 13.92
C ALA A 95 -19.95 13.85 14.97
N LYS A 96 -20.40 14.46 16.06
CA LYS A 96 -19.58 14.86 17.21
C LYS A 96 -18.69 13.68 17.66
N GLY A 97 -17.35 13.82 17.57
CA GLY A 97 -16.38 12.75 17.86
C GLY A 97 -15.85 12.02 16.63
N SER A 98 -16.15 12.49 15.41
CA SER A 98 -15.55 11.98 14.18
C SER A 98 -14.03 12.20 14.16
N SER A 99 -13.27 11.16 13.84
CA SER A 99 -11.82 11.22 13.66
C SER A 99 -11.37 11.99 12.41
N GLY A 100 -12.31 12.50 11.59
CA GLY A 100 -12.05 13.18 10.33
C GLY A 100 -11.84 12.23 9.13
N TYR A 101 -11.90 10.92 9.37
CA TYR A 101 -11.83 9.86 8.36
C TYR A 101 -12.75 8.69 8.76
N LYS A 102 -13.00 7.81 7.78
CA LYS A 102 -13.78 6.59 8.00
C LYS A 102 -13.15 5.42 7.25
N GLN A 103 -12.91 4.33 7.98
CA GLN A 103 -12.53 3.04 7.42
C GLN A 103 -13.79 2.17 7.25
N GLN A 104 -13.89 1.46 6.12
CA GLN A 104 -14.94 0.46 5.89
C GLN A 104 -14.47 -0.64 4.93
N GLY A 105 -15.10 -1.82 5.02
CA GLY A 105 -14.90 -2.91 4.05
C GLY A 105 -15.65 -2.66 2.75
N LEU A 106 -15.12 -3.19 1.64
CA LEU A 106 -15.85 -3.26 0.37
C LEU A 106 -16.77 -4.50 0.33
N PRO A 107 -17.92 -4.41 -0.35
CA PRO A 107 -18.77 -5.58 -0.60
C PRO A 107 -18.08 -6.57 -1.55
N HIS A 108 -18.46 -7.84 -1.50
CA HIS A 108 -17.88 -8.91 -2.34
C HIS A 108 -17.92 -8.64 -3.84
N THR A 109 -18.89 -7.85 -4.29
CA THR A 109 -19.07 -7.48 -5.70
C THR A 109 -18.19 -6.33 -6.16
N GLU A 110 -17.53 -5.58 -5.25
CA GLU A 110 -16.68 -4.44 -5.60
C GLU A 110 -15.20 -4.87 -5.61
N THR A 111 -14.68 -5.22 -6.78
CA THR A 111 -13.31 -5.68 -6.99
C THR A 111 -12.43 -4.65 -7.69
N ARG A 112 -12.93 -3.41 -7.87
CA ARG A 112 -12.19 -2.36 -8.57
C ARG A 112 -11.19 -1.65 -7.65
N THR A 113 -10.19 -1.08 -8.29
CA THR A 113 -9.26 -0.07 -7.78
C THR A 113 -9.13 1.05 -8.81
N ALA A 114 -8.49 2.15 -8.47
CA ALA A 114 -8.34 3.29 -9.37
C ALA A 114 -6.88 3.75 -9.46
N LEU A 115 -6.53 4.47 -10.51
CA LEU A 115 -5.36 5.33 -10.70
C LEU A 115 -4.00 4.65 -10.52
N LEU A 116 -3.73 4.07 -9.35
CA LEU A 116 -2.42 3.52 -8.99
C LEU A 116 -2.55 2.43 -7.92
N GLY A 117 -1.61 1.49 -7.93
CA GLY A 117 -1.52 0.49 -6.88
C GLY A 117 -0.25 -0.35 -6.96
N ASN A 118 0.23 -0.76 -5.79
CA ASN A 118 1.42 -1.58 -5.60
C ASN A 118 1.05 -2.82 -4.78
N TYR A 119 1.15 -4.00 -5.39
CA TYR A 119 0.61 -5.21 -4.82
C TYR A 119 1.63 -6.35 -4.82
N LEU A 120 1.59 -7.19 -3.78
CA LEU A 120 2.10 -8.53 -3.82
C LEU A 120 1.04 -9.43 -4.47
N LEU A 121 1.40 -10.08 -5.56
CA LEU A 121 0.64 -11.15 -6.20
C LEU A 121 1.33 -12.48 -5.94
N SER A 122 0.66 -13.42 -5.29
CA SER A 122 1.18 -14.76 -5.01
C SER A 122 0.07 -15.80 -5.17
N ASP A 123 0.39 -17.09 -4.97
CA ASP A 123 -0.62 -18.15 -4.94
C ASP A 123 -1.33 -18.23 -3.57
N GLY A 124 -0.92 -17.42 -2.58
CA GLY A 124 -1.41 -17.50 -1.19
C GLY A 124 -0.98 -18.79 -0.48
N ALA A 125 0.06 -19.46 -0.99
CA ALA A 125 0.53 -20.72 -0.46
C ALA A 125 1.42 -20.53 0.78
N PRO A 126 1.42 -21.50 1.73
CA PRO A 126 2.40 -21.53 2.80
C PRO A 126 3.83 -21.62 2.24
N GLY A 127 4.74 -20.80 2.76
CA GLY A 127 6.13 -20.81 2.34
C GLY A 127 6.99 -19.87 3.18
N LYS A 128 8.28 -19.80 2.88
CA LYS A 128 9.23 -18.99 3.64
C LYS A 128 9.08 -17.50 3.30
N VAL A 129 8.92 -16.68 4.32
CA VAL A 129 8.95 -15.23 4.26
C VAL A 129 10.00 -14.68 5.21
N ILE A 130 10.43 -13.45 4.95
CA ILE A 130 11.33 -12.72 5.84
C ILE A 130 10.48 -12.11 6.94
N LYS A 131 10.73 -12.49 8.18
CA LYS A 131 10.19 -11.80 9.35
C LYS A 131 11.21 -10.76 9.81
N VAL A 132 10.77 -9.50 9.95
CA VAL A 132 11.59 -8.40 10.48
C VAL A 132 10.92 -7.82 11.70
N VAL A 133 11.68 -7.69 12.80
CA VAL A 133 11.22 -7.06 14.03
C VAL A 133 12.08 -5.83 14.33
N ALA A 134 11.45 -4.71 14.65
CA ALA A 134 12.14 -3.50 15.09
C ALA A 134 11.45 -2.93 16.33
N LYS A 135 12.25 -2.63 17.33
CA LYS A 135 11.82 -1.93 18.54
C LYS A 135 12.63 -0.66 18.66
N LYS A 136 11.92 0.46 18.82
CA LYS A 136 12.45 1.84 18.85
C LYS A 136 13.07 2.26 17.50
N ARG A 137 12.81 3.46 17.08
CA ARG A 137 13.50 4.09 15.97
C ARG A 137 14.53 5.05 16.49
N VAL A 138 15.80 4.83 16.14
CA VAL A 138 16.94 5.67 16.57
C VAL A 138 17.53 6.50 15.43
N GLY A 139 17.15 6.21 14.18
CA GLY A 139 17.61 6.92 12.99
C GLY A 139 16.48 7.71 12.30
N PRO A 140 16.81 8.46 11.23
CA PRO A 140 15.84 9.25 10.48
C PRO A 140 14.91 8.41 9.59
N ALA A 141 15.36 7.23 9.13
CA ALA A 141 14.61 6.38 8.23
C ALA A 141 13.40 5.76 8.93
N ASN A 142 12.24 5.76 8.27
CA ASN A 142 11.09 4.99 8.72
C ASN A 142 11.35 3.47 8.58
N PHE A 143 10.46 2.65 9.14
CA PHE A 143 10.64 1.20 9.20
C PHE A 143 10.85 0.56 7.82
N ILE A 144 10.06 0.93 6.82
CA ILE A 144 10.14 0.38 5.45
C ILE A 144 11.37 0.89 4.71
N THR A 145 11.66 2.19 4.83
CA THR A 145 12.89 2.79 4.27
C THR A 145 14.13 2.10 4.84
N ALA A 146 14.19 1.84 6.16
CA ALA A 146 15.32 1.16 6.79
C ALA A 146 15.53 -0.27 6.22
N ILE A 147 14.46 -1.02 5.99
CA ILE A 147 14.54 -2.34 5.35
C ILE A 147 15.04 -2.21 3.92
N ARG A 148 14.46 -1.31 3.12
CA ARG A 148 14.77 -1.10 1.70
C ARG A 148 16.23 -0.66 1.51
N GLU A 149 16.70 0.28 2.30
CA GLU A 149 18.09 0.79 2.24
C GLU A 149 19.10 -0.27 2.68
N THR A 150 18.79 -1.05 3.72
CA THR A 150 19.65 -2.18 4.15
C THR A 150 19.79 -3.21 3.02
N LEU A 151 18.69 -3.56 2.36
CA LEU A 151 18.74 -4.47 1.21
C LEU A 151 19.52 -3.87 0.04
N LYS A 152 19.30 -2.60 -0.29
CA LYS A 152 20.03 -1.90 -1.34
C LYS A 152 21.53 -1.85 -1.06
N GLN A 153 21.92 -1.55 0.17
CA GLN A 153 23.33 -1.54 0.59
C GLN A 153 23.97 -2.93 0.46
N HIS A 154 23.24 -3.99 0.82
CA HIS A 154 23.77 -5.36 0.78
C HIS A 154 23.86 -5.93 -0.65
N TYR A 155 22.86 -5.68 -1.49
CA TYR A 155 22.75 -6.27 -2.81
C TYR A 155 23.26 -5.36 -3.96
N GLY A 156 23.59 -4.11 -3.66
CA GLY A 156 24.12 -3.15 -4.64
C GLY A 156 23.16 -2.92 -5.81
N ASP A 157 23.65 -3.18 -7.02
CA ASP A 157 22.88 -2.99 -8.26
C ASP A 157 21.83 -4.09 -8.52
N LYS A 158 21.86 -5.18 -7.75
CA LYS A 158 20.85 -6.23 -7.84
C LYS A 158 19.58 -5.76 -7.17
N VAL A 159 18.56 -5.48 -7.96
CA VAL A 159 17.26 -5.06 -7.44
C VAL A 159 16.56 -6.21 -6.72
N VAL A 160 16.08 -5.93 -5.51
CA VAL A 160 15.31 -6.83 -4.65
C VAL A 160 13.94 -6.23 -4.42
N GLY A 161 12.88 -7.02 -4.64
CA GLY A 161 11.50 -6.65 -4.38
C GLY A 161 10.86 -7.52 -3.31
N LEU A 162 10.22 -6.92 -2.34
CA LEU A 162 9.47 -7.59 -1.26
C LEU A 162 8.05 -7.05 -1.21
N GLY A 163 7.10 -7.95 -0.92
CA GLY A 163 5.72 -7.55 -0.64
C GLY A 163 5.14 -8.36 0.50
N GLY A 164 4.12 -7.81 1.15
CA GLY A 164 3.48 -8.49 2.26
C GLY A 164 2.85 -7.55 3.26
N THR A 165 3.07 -7.83 4.55
CA THR A 165 2.41 -7.11 5.63
C THR A 165 3.39 -6.74 6.73
N PHE A 166 3.09 -5.65 7.44
CA PHE A 166 3.69 -5.38 8.74
C PHE A 166 2.64 -4.91 9.75
N LEU A 167 2.91 -5.19 11.00
CA LEU A 167 2.11 -4.79 12.14
C LEU A 167 2.87 -3.74 12.95
N LEU A 168 2.23 -2.58 13.20
CA LEU A 168 2.61 -1.72 14.32
C LEU A 168 1.92 -2.28 15.56
N ARG A 169 2.71 -2.85 16.49
CA ARG A 169 2.22 -3.44 17.73
C ARG A 169 2.00 -2.42 18.83
N GLU A 170 2.90 -1.42 18.90
CA GLU A 170 2.93 -0.38 19.93
C GLU A 170 3.37 0.93 19.30
N GLY A 171 2.93 2.06 19.89
CA GLY A 171 3.22 3.41 19.43
C GLY A 171 2.16 3.97 18.49
N SER A 172 2.49 5.11 17.88
CA SER A 172 1.65 5.84 16.91
C SER A 172 2.41 6.11 15.63
N VAL A 173 1.67 6.22 14.52
CA VAL A 173 2.20 6.52 13.19
C VAL A 173 1.47 7.70 12.56
N LYS A 174 2.18 8.43 11.71
CA LYS A 174 1.59 9.41 10.80
C LYS A 174 1.08 8.66 9.56
N HIS A 175 -0.20 8.81 9.28
CA HIS A 175 -0.82 8.44 8.02
C HIS A 175 -1.35 9.66 7.29
N HIS A 176 -1.53 9.55 5.96
CA HIS A 176 -2.47 10.42 5.28
C HIS A 176 -3.69 9.64 4.79
N VAL A 177 -4.75 10.37 4.55
CA VAL A 177 -5.93 9.92 3.81
C VAL A 177 -6.20 10.95 2.72
N MET A 178 -6.27 10.50 1.48
CA MET A 178 -6.60 11.37 0.35
C MET A 178 -8.00 11.95 0.53
N PRO A 179 -8.18 13.29 0.48
CA PRO A 179 -9.49 13.88 0.35
C PRO A 179 -10.06 13.61 -1.05
N ASP A 180 -11.22 14.19 -1.38
CA ASP A 180 -11.73 14.13 -2.74
C ASP A 180 -10.76 14.81 -3.72
N PHE A 181 -10.88 14.47 -4.99
CA PHE A 181 -9.98 14.93 -6.03
C PHE A 181 -9.88 16.45 -6.06
N SER A 182 -8.64 16.94 -6.17
CA SER A 182 -8.40 18.40 -6.28
C SER A 182 -9.12 19.00 -7.48
N GLY A 183 -9.75 20.14 -7.28
CA GLY A 183 -10.35 20.94 -8.34
C GLY A 183 -9.33 21.77 -9.15
N THR A 184 -8.06 21.81 -8.69
CA THR A 184 -6.95 22.51 -9.34
C THR A 184 -5.77 21.56 -9.51
N PRO A 185 -4.93 21.73 -10.56
CA PRO A 185 -3.74 20.92 -10.72
C PRO A 185 -2.78 21.00 -9.50
N LEU A 186 -2.25 19.86 -9.08
CA LEU A 186 -1.25 19.74 -8.03
C LEU A 186 0.13 19.58 -8.68
N CYS A 187 0.87 20.68 -8.80
CA CYS A 187 2.08 20.75 -9.63
C CYS A 187 3.40 20.64 -8.84
N SER A 188 3.32 20.50 -7.52
CA SER A 188 4.48 20.35 -6.62
C SER A 188 4.17 19.44 -5.46
N ASP A 189 5.20 18.92 -4.78
CA ASP A 189 5.02 18.15 -3.53
C ASP A 189 4.34 19.01 -2.45
N ALA A 190 4.63 20.31 -2.40
CA ALA A 190 3.96 21.24 -1.49
C ALA A 190 2.45 21.35 -1.78
N ASP A 191 2.02 21.33 -3.04
CA ASP A 191 0.59 21.32 -3.38
C ASP A 191 -0.06 20.01 -2.94
N VAL A 192 0.65 18.89 -3.11
CA VAL A 192 0.18 17.56 -2.67
C VAL A 192 0.08 17.52 -1.15
N ASP A 193 1.09 17.96 -0.42
CA ASP A 193 1.10 18.00 1.05
C ASP A 193 -0.02 18.88 1.61
N ASN A 194 -0.28 20.02 0.98
CA ASN A 194 -1.38 20.91 1.38
C ASN A 194 -2.77 20.34 1.05
N TRP A 195 -2.88 19.48 0.05
CA TRP A 195 -4.12 18.81 -0.30
C TRP A 195 -4.40 17.59 0.58
N LEU A 196 -3.38 16.80 0.96
CA LEU A 196 -3.52 15.60 1.78
C LEU A 196 -3.98 15.93 3.20
N HIS A 197 -4.78 15.05 3.80
CA HIS A 197 -5.16 15.12 5.20
C HIS A 197 -4.33 14.14 6.02
N PHE A 198 -3.54 14.67 6.94
CA PHE A 198 -2.65 13.89 7.80
C PHE A 198 -3.27 13.63 9.17
N PHE A 199 -3.05 12.41 9.68
CA PHE A 199 -3.58 11.96 10.96
C PHE A 199 -2.52 11.18 11.74
N GLU A 200 -2.53 11.33 13.05
CA GLU A 200 -1.82 10.44 13.96
C GLU A 200 -2.74 9.28 14.35
N MET A 201 -2.28 8.06 14.12
CA MET A 201 -3.06 6.85 14.32
C MET A 201 -2.31 5.87 15.22
N ARG A 202 -3.04 5.14 16.09
CA ARG A 202 -2.46 4.34 17.18
C ARG A 202 -2.45 2.85 16.88
N ALA A 203 -1.41 2.17 17.38
CA ALA A 203 -1.33 0.72 17.41
C ALA A 203 -2.55 0.07 18.12
N PRO A 204 -2.93 -1.19 17.78
CA PRO A 204 -2.33 -2.02 16.74
C PRO A 204 -2.89 -1.67 15.33
N ILE A 205 -1.99 -1.56 14.33
CA ILE A 205 -2.37 -1.32 12.93
C ILE A 205 -1.65 -2.33 12.04
N VAL A 206 -2.37 -3.00 11.17
CA VAL A 206 -1.82 -3.88 10.13
C VAL A 206 -1.67 -3.09 8.84
N HIS A 207 -0.51 -3.18 8.21
CA HIS A 207 -0.22 -2.56 6.92
C HIS A 207 0.06 -3.62 5.87
N VAL A 208 -0.34 -3.36 4.63
CA VAL A 208 -0.04 -4.19 3.45
C VAL A 208 0.57 -3.33 2.36
N GLY A 209 1.52 -3.90 1.60
CA GLY A 209 2.20 -3.14 0.57
C GLY A 209 3.43 -3.83 0.03
N THR A 210 4.24 -3.03 -0.67
CA THR A 210 5.46 -3.48 -1.35
C THR A 210 6.61 -2.52 -1.15
N LEU A 211 7.82 -3.03 -1.31
CA LEU A 211 9.04 -2.25 -1.44
C LEU A 211 9.95 -2.86 -2.52
N VAL A 212 10.75 -2.03 -3.18
CA VAL A 212 11.74 -2.43 -4.17
C VAL A 212 12.99 -1.57 -4.04
N THR A 213 14.17 -2.16 -4.18
CA THR A 213 15.44 -1.45 -3.94
C THR A 213 15.90 -0.57 -5.11
N GLY A 214 15.24 -0.64 -6.26
CA GLY A 214 15.57 0.14 -7.45
C GLY A 214 14.46 0.12 -8.48
N ASP A 215 14.46 1.09 -9.39
CA ASP A 215 13.39 1.33 -10.35
C ASP A 215 13.44 0.41 -11.59
N MET A 216 14.59 -0.08 -11.95
CA MET A 216 14.82 -0.90 -13.18
C MET A 216 14.38 -0.22 -14.50
N GLY A 217 14.21 1.10 -14.53
CA GLY A 217 13.70 1.83 -15.70
C GLY A 217 12.19 1.62 -15.95
N LEU A 218 11.43 1.17 -14.96
CA LEU A 218 10.01 0.88 -15.08
C LEU A 218 9.11 1.97 -14.46
N ASP A 219 9.71 3.04 -13.97
CA ASP A 219 9.00 4.11 -13.25
C ASP A 219 8.20 3.58 -12.05
N LEU A 220 8.89 2.83 -11.17
CA LEU A 220 8.30 2.18 -10.02
C LEU A 220 8.20 3.12 -8.81
N ARG A 221 7.12 2.98 -8.04
CA ARG A 221 7.06 3.49 -6.68
C ARG A 221 7.85 2.55 -5.77
N VAL A 222 8.95 3.04 -5.20
CA VAL A 222 9.91 2.17 -4.49
C VAL A 222 9.43 1.62 -3.16
N GLN A 223 8.40 2.23 -2.57
CA GLN A 223 7.71 1.71 -1.38
C GLN A 223 6.29 2.27 -1.29
N HIS A 224 5.33 1.44 -0.91
CA HIS A 224 3.93 1.84 -0.75
C HIS A 224 3.21 0.88 0.21
N PHE A 225 2.74 1.41 1.34
CA PHE A 225 2.02 0.64 2.34
C PHE A 225 0.80 1.39 2.85
N HIS A 226 -0.34 0.70 2.92
CA HIS A 226 -1.57 1.19 3.54
C HIS A 226 -1.93 0.37 4.75
N GLY A 227 -2.44 1.03 5.79
CA GLY A 227 -2.80 0.42 7.05
C GLY A 227 -4.30 0.37 7.30
N PHE A 228 -4.69 -0.58 8.15
CA PHE A 228 -6.03 -0.69 8.73
C PHE A 228 -5.97 -1.24 10.14
N SER A 229 -6.99 -0.96 10.94
CA SER A 229 -7.11 -1.48 12.31
C SER A 229 -8.52 -1.95 12.63
N ALA A 230 -8.67 -2.68 13.73
CA ALA A 230 -10.00 -3.07 14.24
C ALA A 230 -10.75 -1.90 14.90
N HIS A 231 -10.03 -0.84 15.31
CA HIS A 231 -10.61 0.35 15.96
C HIS A 231 -10.88 1.50 14.99
N GLY A 232 -10.70 1.28 13.66
CA GLY A 232 -11.11 2.22 12.62
C GLY A 232 -9.99 3.11 12.06
N ASP A 233 -8.78 3.06 12.62
CA ASP A 233 -7.61 3.75 12.09
C ASP A 233 -7.11 3.08 10.81
N GLY A 234 -6.69 3.88 9.82
CA GLY A 234 -6.16 3.38 8.55
C GLY A 234 -5.86 4.48 7.54
N GLY A 235 -4.99 4.19 6.56
CA GLY A 235 -4.56 5.15 5.55
C GLY A 235 -3.16 4.83 5.03
N HIS A 236 -2.57 5.78 4.31
CA HIS A 236 -1.21 5.66 3.76
C HIS A 236 -0.15 5.91 4.84
N TYR A 237 0.76 4.95 4.99
CA TYR A 237 1.82 5.00 6.00
C TYR A 237 2.96 5.93 5.60
N HIS A 238 3.38 6.81 6.54
CA HIS A 238 4.58 7.63 6.41
C HIS A 238 5.70 7.17 7.38
N TYR A 239 5.50 7.33 8.68
CA TYR A 239 6.48 7.00 9.71
C TYR A 239 5.84 6.98 11.12
N ASP A 240 6.56 6.44 12.08
CA ASP A 240 6.15 6.51 13.48
C ASP A 240 6.40 7.92 14.09
N VAL A 241 5.47 8.37 14.91
CA VAL A 241 5.57 9.64 15.63
C VAL A 241 5.95 9.47 17.10
N THR A 242 6.04 8.22 17.56
CA THR A 242 6.49 7.84 18.91
C THR A 242 7.69 6.88 18.84
N PRO A 243 8.88 7.35 18.40
CA PRO A 243 10.02 6.50 18.07
C PRO A 243 10.47 5.61 19.23
N GLU A 244 10.39 6.11 20.48
CA GLU A 244 10.78 5.34 21.67
C GLU A 244 9.84 4.18 22.01
N GLN A 245 8.60 4.21 21.50
CA GLN A 245 7.57 3.20 21.76
C GLN A 245 7.32 2.30 20.56
N ALA A 246 7.74 2.74 19.37
CA ALA A 246 7.42 2.05 18.12
C ALA A 246 7.93 0.59 18.14
N HIS A 247 7.00 -0.35 17.96
CA HIS A 247 7.30 -1.78 17.85
C HIS A 247 6.66 -2.32 16.57
N TYR A 248 7.49 -2.68 15.60
CA TYR A 248 7.09 -3.21 14.31
C TYR A 248 7.43 -4.69 14.17
N GLU A 249 6.57 -5.40 13.44
CA GLU A 249 6.79 -6.79 13.03
C GLU A 249 6.29 -6.99 11.60
N ALA A 250 7.20 -7.27 10.67
CA ALA A 250 6.88 -7.48 9.26
C ALA A 250 7.02 -8.94 8.83
N TYR A 251 6.24 -9.30 7.82
CA TYR A 251 6.24 -10.60 7.13
C TYR A 251 6.23 -10.33 5.63
N LEU A 252 7.37 -10.50 4.97
CA LEU A 252 7.60 -10.08 3.60
C LEU A 252 8.04 -11.25 2.73
N ALA A 253 7.30 -11.50 1.65
CA ALA A 253 7.66 -12.48 0.63
C ALA A 253 8.62 -11.85 -0.39
N LEU A 254 9.65 -12.61 -0.79
CA LEU A 254 10.55 -12.23 -1.88
C LEU A 254 9.85 -12.44 -3.22
N ALA A 255 9.80 -11.40 -4.03
CA ALA A 255 9.22 -11.44 -5.37
C ALA A 255 10.26 -11.87 -6.41
N ALA A 256 9.86 -12.74 -7.33
CA ALA A 256 10.70 -13.21 -8.42
C ALA A 256 10.75 -12.23 -9.61
N ALA A 257 9.74 -11.33 -9.72
CA ALA A 257 9.63 -10.38 -10.82
C ALA A 257 8.71 -9.21 -10.43
N VAL A 258 8.75 -8.15 -11.24
CA VAL A 258 7.77 -7.06 -11.23
C VAL A 258 6.93 -7.14 -12.50
N VAL A 259 5.63 -6.99 -12.35
CA VAL A 259 4.64 -6.88 -13.44
C VAL A 259 4.18 -5.43 -13.49
N ARG A 260 4.50 -4.73 -14.58
CA ARG A 260 4.12 -3.33 -14.80
C ARG A 260 2.89 -3.27 -15.68
N ILE A 261 1.80 -2.67 -15.18
CA ILE A 261 0.51 -2.66 -15.87
C ILE A 261 0.05 -1.21 -16.06
N ASP A 262 -0.35 -0.87 -17.27
CA ASP A 262 -0.84 0.46 -17.64
C ASP A 262 0.07 1.58 -17.12
N ALA A 263 1.36 1.49 -17.48
CA ALA A 263 2.34 2.52 -17.11
C ALA A 263 1.93 3.87 -17.71
N PRO A 264 1.96 4.97 -16.94
CA PRO A 264 1.77 6.31 -17.51
C PRO A 264 2.82 6.60 -18.59
N SER A 265 2.39 7.27 -19.67
CA SER A 265 3.30 7.69 -20.76
C SER A 265 4.22 8.82 -20.33
N ASP A 266 3.72 9.69 -19.46
CA ASP A 266 4.46 10.82 -18.89
C ASP A 266 4.72 10.58 -17.42
N THR A 267 5.95 10.79 -16.98
CA THR A 267 6.38 10.55 -15.60
C THR A 267 6.90 11.82 -14.95
N HIS A 268 6.75 11.90 -13.63
CA HIS A 268 7.26 13.00 -12.80
C HIS A 268 7.59 12.51 -11.39
N ALA A 269 8.32 13.33 -10.63
CA ALA A 269 8.70 12.99 -9.24
C ALA A 269 7.63 13.36 -8.19
N ILE A 270 6.60 14.12 -8.56
CA ILE A 270 5.60 14.68 -7.63
C ILE A 270 4.75 13.54 -7.02
N GLY A 271 4.57 13.59 -5.67
CA GLY A 271 3.70 12.65 -4.95
C GLY A 271 4.22 11.21 -4.89
N ARG A 272 5.55 11.03 -4.89
CA ARG A 272 6.19 9.69 -4.87
C ARG A 272 6.81 9.31 -3.53
N ASP A 273 6.51 10.03 -2.49
CA ASP A 273 6.99 9.86 -1.10
C ASP A 273 7.44 8.45 -0.68
#